data_f87a3e7a230916845fca5971b632a117
#
_entry.id   f87a3e7a230916845fca5971b632a117
#
_cell.length_a   1.000
_cell.length_b   1.000
_cell.length_c   1.000
_cell.angle_alpha   90.00
_cell.angle_beta   90.00
_cell.angle_gamma   90.00
#
_symmetry.space_group_name_H-M   'P 1'
#
loop_
_entity.id
_entity.type
_entity.pdbx_description
1 polymer ?
#
loop_
_entity_poly.entity_id
_entity_poly.type
_entity_poly.pdbx_seq_one_letter_code
_entity_poly.pdbx_strand_id
1 'polypeptide(L)'
;MQTSSSGGHHHPLSFAGVLVTLGIIYGDIGTSPLYAIKAIIGPNVITQELVLGGISAVFWTITILTSIKYVYYTLQADNKGEGGILSLFALIKRKRKKSYLIFVAMIGAAMMLADGIITPPISVSSAIEGLRFFNEDFNTLPFIIVVICGIFLFQQLGTAKVGKSFGPIMFIWFGTLAIMGLINIVKNPFIFKALNPYYAVNLIASFYENPESKVVTSGFWMLGAVFLCTTGAEALFADLGHVGKSNVRVSWGFVKTCLLLNYFGQGAWLIGHVGETLNGVNPFFA
;
A
#
# COMPACT_ATOMS: atom_id res chain seq x y z
N MET A 1 8.41 -46.44 -13.04
CA MET A 1 8.85 -45.10 -13.48
C MET A 1 7.59 -44.24 -13.63
N GLN A 2 7.19 -43.53 -12.59
CA GLN A 2 6.13 -42.54 -12.67
C GLN A 2 6.75 -41.22 -13.08
N THR A 3 6.47 -40.78 -14.29
CA THR A 3 6.80 -39.44 -14.77
C THR A 3 5.95 -38.43 -14.02
N SER A 4 6.53 -37.79 -13.01
CA SER A 4 5.93 -36.64 -12.38
C SER A 4 5.92 -35.50 -13.40
N SER A 5 4.76 -35.25 -14.02
CA SER A 5 4.51 -34.07 -14.83
C SER A 5 4.61 -32.84 -13.90
N SER A 6 5.69 -32.08 -14.02
CA SER A 6 5.82 -30.75 -13.44
C SER A 6 4.91 -29.78 -14.20
N GLY A 7 3.60 -29.94 -14.05
CA GLY A 7 2.62 -28.98 -14.53
C GLY A 7 2.72 -27.73 -13.67
N GLY A 8 3.27 -26.64 -14.19
CA GLY A 8 3.09 -25.34 -13.61
C GLY A 8 1.58 -25.09 -13.45
N HIS A 9 1.13 -24.78 -12.26
CA HIS A 9 -0.28 -24.46 -11.99
C HIS A 9 -0.69 -23.24 -12.83
N HIS A 10 -1.27 -23.49 -13.99
CA HIS A 10 -1.92 -22.46 -14.78
C HIS A 10 -3.22 -22.08 -14.06
N HIS A 11 -3.20 -20.97 -13.31
CA HIS A 11 -4.42 -20.36 -12.79
C HIS A 11 -5.09 -19.57 -13.93
N PRO A 12 -6.20 -20.08 -14.52
CA PRO A 12 -6.90 -19.36 -15.58
C PRO A 12 -7.50 -18.08 -15.03
N LEU A 13 -7.58 -17.06 -15.88
CA LEU A 13 -8.28 -15.81 -15.52
C LEU A 13 -9.77 -16.15 -15.28
N SER A 14 -10.24 -15.83 -14.08
CA SER A 14 -11.64 -16.00 -13.72
C SER A 14 -12.05 -14.96 -12.67
N PHE A 15 -13.34 -14.64 -12.62
CA PHE A 15 -13.85 -13.73 -11.58
C PHE A 15 -13.55 -14.23 -10.16
N ALA A 16 -13.72 -15.52 -9.92
CA ALA A 16 -13.36 -16.15 -8.64
C ALA A 16 -11.85 -16.03 -8.36
N GLY A 17 -10.99 -16.22 -9.38
CA GLY A 17 -9.55 -16.04 -9.27
C GLY A 17 -9.17 -14.59 -8.93
N VAL A 18 -9.82 -13.61 -9.52
CA VAL A 18 -9.62 -12.18 -9.21
C VAL A 18 -10.05 -11.88 -7.77
N LEU A 19 -11.21 -12.39 -7.31
CA LEU A 19 -11.65 -12.22 -5.92
C LEU A 19 -10.67 -12.84 -4.91
N VAL A 20 -10.20 -14.07 -5.18
CA VAL A 20 -9.20 -14.73 -4.34
C VAL A 20 -7.90 -13.91 -4.29
N THR A 21 -7.49 -13.36 -5.45
CA THR A 21 -6.32 -12.47 -5.54
C THR A 21 -6.49 -11.22 -4.69
N LEU A 22 -7.69 -10.61 -4.67
CA LEU A 22 -7.99 -9.46 -3.81
C LEU A 22 -7.78 -9.80 -2.33
N GLY A 23 -8.22 -10.96 -1.89
CA GLY A 23 -8.11 -11.37 -0.49
C GLY A 23 -6.70 -11.78 -0.06
N ILE A 24 -5.89 -12.35 -0.96
CA ILE A 24 -4.55 -12.84 -0.61
C ILE A 24 -3.50 -11.73 -0.71
N ILE A 25 -3.53 -10.92 -1.77
CA ILE A 25 -2.43 -10.00 -2.10
C ILE A 25 -2.67 -8.58 -1.57
N TYR A 26 -3.90 -8.08 -1.66
CA TYR A 26 -4.13 -6.63 -1.50
C TYR A 26 -4.57 -6.20 -0.10
N GLY A 27 -4.47 -7.07 0.91
CA GLY A 27 -4.80 -6.73 2.29
C GLY A 27 -3.98 -5.56 2.80
N ASP A 28 -2.69 -5.61 2.61
CA ASP A 28 -1.74 -4.65 3.13
C ASP A 28 -1.77 -3.32 2.36
N ILE A 29 -1.62 -3.35 1.04
CA ILE A 29 -1.70 -2.13 0.22
C ILE A 29 -3.07 -1.43 0.33
N GLY A 30 -4.14 -2.18 0.64
CA GLY A 30 -5.49 -1.66 0.87
C GLY A 30 -5.65 -0.91 2.18
N THR A 31 -4.77 -1.10 3.16
CA THR A 31 -4.77 -0.38 4.44
C THR A 31 -3.87 0.86 4.43
N SER A 32 -2.98 1.00 3.46
CA SER A 32 -2.08 2.15 3.33
C SER A 32 -2.80 3.52 3.32
N PRO A 33 -4.00 3.68 2.72
CA PRO A 33 -4.74 4.94 2.78
C PRO A 33 -5.07 5.43 4.19
N LEU A 34 -5.15 4.54 5.18
CA LEU A 34 -5.43 4.88 6.58
C LEU A 34 -4.35 5.75 7.23
N TYR A 35 -3.11 5.69 6.75
CA TYR A 35 -1.99 6.34 7.42
C TYR A 35 -1.04 7.11 6.49
N ALA A 36 -0.99 6.81 5.19
CA ALA A 36 0.01 7.37 4.31
C ALA A 36 -0.11 8.90 4.15
N ILE A 37 -1.30 9.43 3.90
CA ILE A 37 -1.50 10.88 3.73
C ILE A 37 -1.25 11.62 5.06
N LYS A 38 -1.75 11.09 6.18
CA LYS A 38 -1.46 11.63 7.51
C LYS A 38 0.04 11.73 7.76
N ALA A 39 0.81 10.69 7.39
CA ALA A 39 2.26 10.66 7.54
C ALA A 39 2.98 11.66 6.62
N ILE A 40 2.48 11.88 5.39
CA ILE A 40 3.06 12.85 4.43
C ILE A 40 2.88 14.28 4.93
N ILE A 41 1.67 14.64 5.36
CA ILE A 41 1.38 15.98 5.88
C ILE A 41 2.11 16.18 7.21
N GLY A 42 2.06 15.19 8.09
CA GLY A 42 2.69 15.24 9.41
C GLY A 42 2.20 16.43 10.24
N PRO A 43 3.08 17.05 11.03
CA PRO A 43 2.76 18.21 11.87
C PRO A 43 2.85 19.55 11.13
N ASN A 44 3.02 19.55 9.81
CA ASN A 44 3.18 20.77 9.03
C ASN A 44 1.82 21.47 8.82
N VAL A 45 1.87 22.78 8.57
CA VAL A 45 0.71 23.52 8.07
C VAL A 45 0.31 22.97 6.71
N ILE A 46 -0.97 22.74 6.53
CA ILE A 46 -1.55 22.29 5.27
C ILE A 46 -1.41 23.44 4.26
N THR A 47 -0.53 23.30 3.29
CA THR A 47 -0.39 24.22 2.18
C THR A 47 -0.83 23.55 0.88
N GLN A 48 -1.33 24.35 -0.05
CA GLN A 48 -1.72 23.84 -1.36
C GLN A 48 -0.57 23.10 -2.07
N GLU A 49 0.64 23.60 -1.94
CA GLU A 49 1.83 23.01 -2.54
C GLU A 49 2.19 21.66 -1.89
N LEU A 50 2.12 21.57 -0.55
CA LEU A 50 2.36 20.33 0.18
C LEU A 50 1.34 19.25 -0.21
N VAL A 51 0.06 19.60 -0.28
CA VAL A 51 -1.01 18.66 -0.65
C VAL A 51 -0.84 18.19 -2.10
N LEU A 52 -0.70 19.11 -3.05
CA LEU A 52 -0.52 18.75 -4.46
C LEU A 52 0.77 17.95 -4.67
N GLY A 53 1.85 18.33 -3.99
CA GLY A 53 3.11 17.61 -4.03
C GLY A 53 3.02 16.20 -3.45
N GLY A 54 2.40 16.04 -2.28
CA GLY A 54 2.19 14.76 -1.63
C GLY A 54 1.34 13.81 -2.46
N ILE A 55 0.18 14.26 -2.97
CA ILE A 55 -0.70 13.45 -3.82
C ILE A 55 -0.03 13.12 -5.16
N SER A 56 0.68 14.07 -5.76
CA SER A 56 1.46 13.82 -6.98
C SER A 56 2.53 12.76 -6.74
N ALA A 57 3.27 12.85 -5.64
CA ALA A 57 4.30 11.87 -5.28
C ALA A 57 3.69 10.47 -5.08
N VAL A 58 2.55 10.36 -4.38
CA VAL A 58 1.80 9.10 -4.21
C VAL A 58 1.36 8.52 -5.56
N PHE A 59 0.76 9.34 -6.43
CA PHE A 59 0.30 8.92 -7.76
C PHE A 59 1.45 8.34 -8.59
N TRP A 60 2.57 9.05 -8.68
CA TRP A 60 3.70 8.62 -9.49
C TRP A 60 4.45 7.45 -8.87
N THR A 61 4.54 7.38 -7.54
CA THR A 61 5.13 6.24 -6.84
C THR A 61 4.33 4.96 -7.09
N ILE A 62 3.02 4.96 -6.92
CA ILE A 62 2.15 3.81 -7.23
C ILE A 62 2.25 3.45 -8.73
N THR A 63 2.31 4.44 -9.61
CA THR A 63 2.39 4.20 -11.05
C THR A 63 3.74 3.60 -11.44
N ILE A 64 4.85 4.16 -11.00
CA ILE A 64 6.18 3.71 -11.39
C ILE A 64 6.58 2.43 -10.65
N LEU A 65 6.48 2.41 -9.31
CA LEU A 65 6.93 1.28 -8.52
C LEU A 65 5.97 0.10 -8.62
N THR A 66 4.68 0.31 -8.40
CA THR A 66 3.77 -0.83 -8.36
C THR A 66 3.32 -1.23 -9.76
N SER A 67 2.84 -0.30 -10.59
CA SER A 67 2.31 -0.68 -11.91
C SER A 67 3.42 -1.06 -12.89
N ILE A 68 4.43 -0.20 -13.08
CA ILE A 68 5.45 -0.43 -14.10
C ILE A 68 6.48 -1.45 -13.59
N LYS A 69 7.09 -1.23 -12.43
CA LYS A 69 8.13 -2.11 -11.92
C LYS A 69 7.59 -3.49 -11.55
N TYR A 70 6.57 -3.58 -10.65
CA TYR A 70 6.07 -4.88 -10.19
C TYR A 70 5.17 -5.55 -11.22
N VAL A 71 4.05 -4.92 -11.61
CA VAL A 71 3.01 -5.58 -12.42
C VAL A 71 3.44 -5.79 -13.88
N TYR A 72 4.16 -4.85 -14.47
CA TYR A 72 4.59 -4.99 -15.86
C TYR A 72 5.90 -5.78 -15.98
N TYR A 73 6.98 -5.38 -15.27
CA TYR A 73 8.28 -6.01 -15.41
C TYR A 73 8.51 -7.21 -14.48
N THR A 74 8.34 -7.05 -13.16
CA THR A 74 8.77 -8.06 -12.18
C THR A 74 7.94 -9.34 -12.27
N LEU A 75 6.63 -9.26 -12.55
CA LEU A 75 5.79 -10.43 -12.75
C LEU A 75 6.22 -11.32 -13.94
N GLN A 76 7.10 -10.83 -14.83
CA GLN A 76 7.64 -11.63 -15.91
C GLN A 76 8.84 -12.48 -15.47
N ALA A 77 9.47 -12.14 -14.36
CA ALA A 77 10.65 -12.82 -13.82
C ALA A 77 10.27 -13.96 -12.86
N ASP A 78 9.24 -14.72 -13.19
CA ASP A 78 8.87 -15.89 -12.40
C ASP A 78 9.81 -17.08 -12.61
N ASN A 79 9.97 -17.90 -11.59
CA ASN A 79 10.70 -19.15 -11.66
C ASN A 79 9.71 -20.32 -11.59
N LYS A 80 9.32 -20.87 -12.73
CA LYS A 80 8.32 -21.96 -12.86
C LYS A 80 6.95 -21.62 -12.27
N GLY A 81 6.53 -20.36 -12.40
CA GLY A 81 5.29 -19.85 -11.86
C GLY A 81 5.41 -19.24 -10.45
N GLU A 82 6.52 -19.45 -9.75
CA GLU A 82 6.78 -18.91 -8.43
C GLU A 82 7.47 -17.54 -8.50
N GLY A 83 7.08 -16.62 -7.61
CA GLY A 83 7.65 -15.29 -7.47
C GLY A 83 8.44 -15.12 -6.17
N GLY A 84 8.66 -13.85 -5.81
CA GLY A 84 9.35 -13.47 -4.59
C GLY A 84 10.87 -13.35 -4.73
N ILE A 85 11.50 -12.78 -3.68
CA ILE A 85 12.92 -12.42 -3.72
C ILE A 85 13.84 -13.65 -3.85
N LEU A 86 13.48 -14.76 -3.22
CA LEU A 86 14.28 -15.99 -3.29
C LEU A 86 14.18 -16.65 -4.66
N SER A 87 13.01 -16.57 -5.29
CA SER A 87 12.79 -17.05 -6.65
C SER A 87 13.61 -16.23 -7.66
N LEU A 88 13.59 -14.90 -7.52
CA LEU A 88 14.40 -13.99 -8.31
C LEU A 88 15.90 -14.26 -8.12
N PHE A 89 16.36 -14.46 -6.88
CA PHE A 89 17.74 -14.84 -6.58
C PHE A 89 18.13 -16.15 -7.26
N ALA A 90 17.26 -17.17 -7.22
CA ALA A 90 17.52 -18.46 -7.87
C ALA A 90 17.68 -18.30 -9.39
N LEU A 91 16.87 -17.46 -10.04
CA LEU A 91 17.01 -17.14 -11.48
C LEU A 91 18.32 -16.46 -11.82
N ILE A 92 18.74 -15.47 -11.03
CA ILE A 92 19.97 -14.72 -11.24
C ILE A 92 21.19 -15.63 -11.02
N LYS A 93 21.17 -16.47 -9.96
CA LYS A 93 22.25 -17.42 -9.62
C LYS A 93 22.52 -18.43 -10.73
N ARG A 94 21.49 -18.82 -11.51
CA ARG A 94 21.67 -19.70 -12.69
C ARG A 94 22.53 -19.05 -13.78
N LYS A 95 22.41 -17.71 -13.93
CA LYS A 95 23.13 -16.97 -14.98
C LYS A 95 24.45 -16.37 -14.50
N ARG A 96 24.53 -15.98 -13.22
CA ARG A 96 25.69 -15.30 -12.62
C ARG A 96 25.99 -15.84 -11.22
N LYS A 97 27.13 -16.54 -11.08
CA LYS A 97 27.61 -17.07 -9.77
C LYS A 97 28.41 -16.00 -9.00
N LYS A 98 27.80 -14.91 -8.60
CA LYS A 98 28.46 -13.87 -7.80
C LYS A 98 28.01 -13.95 -6.33
N SER A 99 28.95 -14.14 -5.41
CA SER A 99 28.67 -14.35 -3.97
C SER A 99 27.95 -13.18 -3.30
N TYR A 100 28.19 -11.93 -3.72
CA TYR A 100 27.52 -10.76 -3.12
C TYR A 100 25.99 -10.77 -3.33
N LEU A 101 25.48 -11.46 -4.36
CA LEU A 101 24.04 -11.58 -4.61
C LEU A 101 23.31 -12.30 -3.47
N ILE A 102 23.99 -13.14 -2.73
CA ILE A 102 23.44 -13.80 -1.53
C ILE A 102 23.13 -12.75 -0.47
N PHE A 103 24.05 -11.83 -0.20
CA PHE A 103 23.85 -10.76 0.78
C PHE A 103 22.66 -9.86 0.40
N VAL A 104 22.56 -9.48 -0.88
CA VAL A 104 21.43 -8.66 -1.36
C VAL A 104 20.10 -9.41 -1.16
N ALA A 105 20.04 -10.70 -1.48
CA ALA A 105 18.85 -11.51 -1.27
C ALA A 105 18.51 -11.68 0.20
N MET A 106 19.52 -11.86 1.08
CA MET A 106 19.33 -11.95 2.53
C MET A 106 18.80 -10.64 3.11
N ILE A 107 19.34 -9.50 2.72
CA ILE A 107 18.86 -8.18 3.14
C ILE A 107 17.40 -8.01 2.72
N GLY A 108 17.06 -8.28 1.47
CA GLY A 108 15.69 -8.15 1.00
C GLY A 108 14.72 -9.12 1.70
N ALA A 109 15.14 -10.36 1.98
CA ALA A 109 14.31 -11.30 2.74
C ALA A 109 14.12 -10.83 4.20
N ALA A 110 15.17 -10.28 4.83
CA ALA A 110 15.09 -9.72 6.17
C ALA A 110 14.14 -8.50 6.22
N MET A 111 14.18 -7.64 5.19
CA MET A 111 13.29 -6.49 5.08
C MET A 111 11.83 -6.93 4.91
N MET A 112 11.54 -7.96 4.10
CA MET A 112 10.19 -8.52 4.00
C MET A 112 9.68 -9.08 5.33
N LEU A 113 10.54 -9.76 6.10
CA LEU A 113 10.17 -10.26 7.43
C LEU A 113 9.90 -9.12 8.40
N ALA A 114 10.71 -8.07 8.37
CA ALA A 114 10.52 -6.89 9.20
C ALA A 114 9.20 -6.17 8.87
N ASP A 115 8.87 -6.01 7.59
CA ASP A 115 7.61 -5.42 7.15
C ASP A 115 6.41 -6.25 7.65
N GLY A 116 6.45 -7.58 7.50
CA GLY A 116 5.41 -8.47 8.00
C GLY A 116 5.17 -8.41 9.53
N ILE A 117 6.13 -7.88 10.30
CA ILE A 117 5.99 -7.66 11.74
C ILE A 117 5.44 -6.26 12.03
N ILE A 118 5.92 -5.23 11.31
CA ILE A 118 5.63 -3.83 11.59
C ILE A 118 4.26 -3.41 11.02
N THR A 119 3.91 -3.85 9.84
CA THR A 119 2.73 -3.37 9.11
C THR A 119 1.40 -3.76 9.77
N PRO A 120 1.16 -4.99 10.30
CA PRO A 120 -0.10 -5.32 10.95
C PRO A 120 -0.43 -4.42 12.15
N PRO A 121 0.50 -4.14 13.10
CA PRO A 121 0.28 -3.18 14.17
C PRO A 121 -0.05 -1.77 13.69
N ILE A 122 0.64 -1.27 12.66
CA ILE A 122 0.37 0.06 12.10
C ILE A 122 -1.05 0.11 11.51
N SER A 123 -1.43 -0.88 10.71
CA SER A 123 -2.74 -0.94 10.05
C SER A 123 -3.88 -1.04 11.08
N VAL A 124 -3.74 -1.91 12.09
CA VAL A 124 -4.72 -2.05 13.16
C VAL A 124 -4.81 -0.77 14.00
N SER A 125 -3.66 -0.18 14.37
CA SER A 125 -3.61 1.07 15.14
C SER A 125 -4.32 2.20 14.38
N SER A 126 -3.99 2.36 13.10
CA SER A 126 -4.60 3.41 12.26
C SER A 126 -6.11 3.22 12.07
N ALA A 127 -6.58 1.98 11.94
CA ALA A 127 -8.01 1.70 11.85
C ALA A 127 -8.74 2.01 13.16
N ILE A 128 -8.19 1.63 14.31
CA ILE A 128 -8.79 1.88 15.63
C ILE A 128 -8.71 3.36 16.01
N GLU A 129 -7.70 4.08 15.52
CA GLU A 129 -7.60 5.53 15.73
C GLU A 129 -8.85 6.28 15.21
N GLY A 130 -9.54 5.75 14.20
CA GLY A 130 -10.83 6.30 13.73
C GLY A 130 -11.90 6.39 14.82
N LEU A 131 -11.84 5.58 15.88
CA LEU A 131 -12.76 5.66 17.01
C LEU A 131 -12.59 6.96 17.83
N ARG A 132 -11.42 7.59 17.76
CA ARG A 132 -11.17 8.89 18.40
C ARG A 132 -11.98 10.02 17.78
N PHE A 133 -12.48 9.84 16.57
CA PHE A 133 -13.40 10.78 15.97
C PHE A 133 -14.71 10.93 16.78
N PHE A 134 -15.14 9.86 17.46
CA PHE A 134 -16.34 9.86 18.31
C PHE A 134 -16.05 10.24 19.77
N ASN A 135 -14.82 9.96 20.24
CA ASN A 135 -14.40 10.27 21.61
C ASN A 135 -12.86 10.47 21.62
N GLU A 136 -12.42 11.70 21.78
CA GLU A 136 -10.99 12.08 21.74
C GLU A 136 -10.16 11.37 22.82
N ASP A 137 -10.73 11.12 24.00
CA ASP A 137 -10.09 10.45 25.14
C ASP A 137 -10.10 8.92 25.02
N PHE A 138 -10.56 8.36 23.89
CA PHE A 138 -10.69 6.93 23.72
C PHE A 138 -9.32 6.23 23.77
N ASN A 139 -9.14 5.33 24.77
CA ASN A 139 -7.91 4.54 24.87
C ASN A 139 -7.90 3.43 23.83
N THR A 140 -7.15 3.63 22.77
CA THR A 140 -7.04 2.70 21.63
C THR A 140 -6.20 1.45 21.93
N LEU A 141 -5.24 1.53 22.87
CA LEU A 141 -4.24 0.49 23.10
C LEU A 141 -4.82 -0.91 23.45
N PRO A 142 -5.79 -1.05 24.38
CA PRO A 142 -6.36 -2.35 24.69
C PRO A 142 -7.04 -3.00 23.47
N PHE A 143 -7.72 -2.21 22.66
CA PHE A 143 -8.42 -2.70 21.45
C PHE A 143 -7.43 -3.15 20.38
N ILE A 144 -6.33 -2.41 20.18
CA ILE A 144 -5.24 -2.81 19.28
C ILE A 144 -4.69 -4.18 19.69
N ILE A 145 -4.39 -4.37 20.99
CA ILE A 145 -3.85 -5.63 21.50
C ILE A 145 -4.84 -6.78 21.28
N VAL A 146 -6.11 -6.58 21.61
CA VAL A 146 -7.16 -7.61 21.43
C VAL A 146 -7.30 -8.01 19.95
N VAL A 147 -7.33 -7.04 19.04
CA VAL A 147 -7.45 -7.32 17.61
C VAL A 147 -6.22 -8.06 17.08
N ILE A 148 -5.01 -7.62 17.44
CA ILE A 148 -3.77 -8.29 17.02
C ILE A 148 -3.72 -9.73 17.56
N CYS A 149 -4.00 -9.94 18.85
CA CYS A 149 -4.07 -11.29 19.43
C CYS A 149 -5.12 -12.15 18.72
N GLY A 150 -6.29 -11.58 18.41
CA GLY A 150 -7.34 -12.25 17.64
C GLY A 150 -6.85 -12.69 16.26
N ILE A 151 -6.17 -11.83 15.52
CA ILE A 151 -5.61 -12.15 14.20
C ILE A 151 -4.61 -13.31 14.30
N PHE A 152 -3.70 -13.31 15.27
CA PHE A 152 -2.73 -14.38 15.45
C PHE A 152 -3.40 -15.73 15.82
N LEU A 153 -4.46 -15.70 16.60
CA LEU A 153 -5.24 -16.91 16.90
C LEU A 153 -5.96 -17.43 15.66
N PHE A 154 -6.56 -16.55 14.85
CA PHE A 154 -7.21 -16.91 13.60
C PHE A 154 -6.27 -17.49 12.56
N GLN A 155 -5.02 -17.05 12.50
CA GLN A 155 -4.03 -17.58 11.57
C GLN A 155 -3.79 -19.09 11.75
N GLN A 156 -3.99 -19.63 12.96
CA GLN A 156 -3.84 -21.07 13.24
C GLN A 156 -4.89 -21.93 12.52
N LEU A 157 -6.02 -21.35 12.07
CA LEU A 157 -7.07 -22.06 11.32
C LEU A 157 -6.71 -22.35 9.85
N GLY A 158 -5.56 -21.86 9.38
CA GLY A 158 -5.03 -22.09 8.04
C GLY A 158 -5.44 -21.04 7.03
N THR A 159 -4.45 -20.60 6.23
CA THR A 159 -4.55 -19.47 5.28
C THR A 159 -5.52 -19.71 4.12
N ALA A 160 -5.74 -20.96 3.72
CA ALA A 160 -6.57 -21.28 2.55
C ALA A 160 -8.08 -21.00 2.76
N LYS A 161 -8.61 -21.28 3.96
CA LYS A 161 -10.01 -20.97 4.30
C LYS A 161 -10.23 -19.48 4.52
N VAL A 162 -9.29 -18.86 5.21
CA VAL A 162 -9.28 -17.44 5.53
C VAL A 162 -9.21 -16.61 4.24
N GLY A 163 -8.30 -16.92 3.32
CA GLY A 163 -8.11 -16.18 2.06
C GLY A 163 -9.35 -16.15 1.15
N LYS A 164 -10.15 -17.23 1.09
CA LYS A 164 -11.38 -17.24 0.30
C LYS A 164 -12.46 -16.28 0.83
N SER A 165 -12.54 -16.11 2.14
CA SER A 165 -13.50 -15.20 2.78
C SER A 165 -13.09 -13.75 2.67
N PHE A 166 -11.78 -13.47 2.61
CA PHE A 166 -11.27 -12.09 2.49
C PHE A 166 -11.51 -11.45 1.12
N GLY A 167 -11.60 -12.23 0.04
CA GLY A 167 -11.82 -11.70 -1.30
C GLY A 167 -13.03 -10.77 -1.43
N PRO A 168 -14.24 -11.22 -1.09
CA PRO A 168 -15.44 -10.39 -1.10
C PRO A 168 -15.35 -9.18 -0.17
N ILE A 169 -14.74 -9.34 1.02
CA ILE A 169 -14.53 -8.25 1.98
C ILE A 169 -13.63 -7.18 1.37
N MET A 170 -12.52 -7.57 0.76
CA MET A 170 -11.61 -6.64 0.11
C MET A 170 -12.24 -5.96 -1.12
N PHE A 171 -13.10 -6.65 -1.84
CA PHE A 171 -13.83 -6.04 -2.95
C PHE A 171 -14.75 -4.91 -2.46
N ILE A 172 -15.50 -5.14 -1.38
CA ILE A 172 -16.35 -4.12 -0.74
C ILE A 172 -15.48 -2.99 -0.19
N TRP A 173 -14.38 -3.32 0.47
CA TRP A 173 -13.44 -2.35 1.03
C TRP A 173 -12.90 -1.38 -0.04
N PHE A 174 -12.37 -1.89 -1.14
CA PHE A 174 -11.88 -1.05 -2.24
C PHE A 174 -13.00 -0.23 -2.88
N GLY A 175 -14.20 -0.80 -3.01
CA GLY A 175 -15.37 -0.07 -3.47
C GLY A 175 -15.72 1.11 -2.55
N THR A 176 -15.68 0.89 -1.24
CA THR A 176 -15.90 1.96 -0.24
C THR A 176 -14.83 3.05 -0.33
N LEU A 177 -13.55 2.67 -0.44
CA LEU A 177 -12.45 3.63 -0.63
C LEU A 177 -12.67 4.51 -1.86
N ALA A 178 -13.09 3.90 -2.97
CA ALA A 178 -13.35 4.64 -4.23
C ALA A 178 -14.52 5.60 -4.10
N ILE A 179 -15.62 5.18 -3.47
CA ILE A 179 -16.83 6.01 -3.29
C ILE A 179 -16.51 7.21 -2.39
N MET A 180 -15.90 6.98 -1.23
CA MET A 180 -15.52 8.05 -0.30
C MET A 180 -14.57 9.05 -0.97
N GLY A 181 -13.57 8.56 -1.68
CA GLY A 181 -12.64 9.40 -2.43
C GLY A 181 -13.34 10.24 -3.48
N LEU A 182 -14.25 9.63 -4.25
CA LEU A 182 -14.98 10.30 -5.31
C LEU A 182 -15.87 11.44 -4.79
N ILE A 183 -16.53 11.24 -3.64
CA ILE A 183 -17.37 12.27 -3.00
C ILE A 183 -16.57 13.55 -2.75
N ASN A 184 -15.36 13.42 -2.20
CA ASN A 184 -14.50 14.57 -1.92
C ASN A 184 -13.88 15.19 -3.18
N ILE A 185 -13.53 14.38 -4.18
CA ILE A 185 -13.03 14.86 -5.47
C ILE A 185 -14.07 15.73 -6.17
N VAL A 186 -15.36 15.33 -6.14
CA VAL A 186 -16.44 16.12 -6.75
C VAL A 186 -16.61 17.49 -6.07
N LYS A 187 -16.40 17.56 -4.74
CA LYS A 187 -16.43 18.82 -4.00
C LYS A 187 -15.25 19.75 -4.39
N ASN A 188 -14.08 19.19 -4.66
CA ASN A 188 -12.88 19.96 -4.96
C ASN A 188 -12.05 19.32 -6.08
N PRO A 189 -12.47 19.46 -7.35
CA PRO A 189 -11.79 18.85 -8.50
C PRO A 189 -10.42 19.45 -8.82
N PHE A 190 -10.05 20.56 -8.17
CA PHE A 190 -8.72 21.19 -8.30
C PHE A 190 -7.58 20.20 -8.01
N ILE A 191 -7.83 19.17 -7.19
CA ILE A 191 -6.84 18.14 -6.83
C ILE A 191 -6.26 17.42 -8.06
N PHE A 192 -6.96 17.36 -9.19
CA PHE A 192 -6.43 16.75 -10.41
C PHE A 192 -5.17 17.42 -10.96
N LYS A 193 -4.84 18.64 -10.53
CA LYS A 193 -3.53 19.25 -10.82
C LYS A 193 -2.36 18.39 -10.32
N ALA A 194 -2.56 17.61 -9.27
CA ALA A 194 -1.56 16.66 -8.75
C ALA A 194 -1.17 15.54 -9.74
N LEU A 195 -1.89 15.36 -10.85
CA LEU A 195 -1.43 14.46 -11.93
C LEU A 195 -0.13 14.95 -12.60
N ASN A 196 0.14 16.24 -12.54
CA ASN A 196 1.38 16.80 -13.06
C ASN A 196 2.57 16.42 -12.15
N PRO A 197 3.60 15.70 -12.67
CA PRO A 197 4.77 15.29 -11.89
C PRO A 197 5.60 16.47 -11.35
N TYR A 198 5.42 17.66 -11.91
CA TYR A 198 6.07 18.88 -11.42
C TYR A 198 5.86 19.08 -9.91
N TYR A 199 4.64 18.83 -9.41
CA TYR A 199 4.35 18.99 -7.98
C TYR A 199 5.10 17.98 -7.11
N ALA A 200 5.29 16.75 -7.57
CA ALA A 200 6.10 15.77 -6.87
C ALA A 200 7.58 16.17 -6.81
N VAL A 201 8.13 16.69 -7.92
CA VAL A 201 9.51 17.17 -7.97
C VAL A 201 9.68 18.40 -7.08
N ASN A 202 8.73 19.33 -7.12
CA ASN A 202 8.75 20.52 -6.28
C ASN A 202 8.69 20.17 -4.79
N LEU A 203 7.88 19.18 -4.39
CA LEU A 203 7.84 18.67 -3.02
C LEU A 203 9.24 18.26 -2.53
N ILE A 204 9.99 17.50 -3.35
CA ILE A 204 11.31 16.99 -2.99
C ILE A 204 12.32 18.14 -2.79
N ALA A 205 12.21 19.19 -3.60
CA ALA A 205 13.08 20.36 -3.54
C ALA A 205 12.71 21.37 -2.46
N SER A 206 11.51 21.27 -1.87
CA SER A 206 10.97 22.22 -0.90
C SER A 206 11.38 21.88 0.54
N PHE A 207 11.27 22.88 1.40
CA PHE A 207 11.47 22.77 2.84
C PHE A 207 10.21 23.23 3.56
N TYR A 208 9.84 22.49 4.61
CA TYR A 208 8.64 22.72 5.41
C TYR A 208 9.03 22.90 6.87
N GLU A 209 8.61 24.01 7.47
CA GLU A 209 8.84 24.31 8.88
C GLU A 209 7.63 23.87 9.71
N ASN A 210 7.90 23.12 10.77
CA ASN A 210 6.86 22.80 11.75
C ASN A 210 6.58 24.03 12.61
N PRO A 211 5.32 24.52 12.70
CA PRO A 211 4.99 25.74 13.41
C PRO A 211 5.26 25.68 14.93
N GLU A 212 5.16 24.49 15.54
CA GLU A 212 5.34 24.31 16.98
C GLU A 212 6.82 24.11 17.36
N SER A 213 7.49 23.14 16.71
CA SER A 213 8.87 22.75 17.04
C SER A 213 9.95 23.59 16.33
N LYS A 214 9.57 24.42 15.35
CA LYS A 214 10.50 25.18 14.49
C LYS A 214 11.50 24.30 13.71
N VAL A 215 11.24 23.00 13.64
CA VAL A 215 12.07 22.06 12.88
C VAL A 215 11.73 22.16 11.40
N VAL A 216 12.75 22.39 10.58
CA VAL A 216 12.63 22.44 9.13
C VAL A 216 12.85 21.03 8.56
N THR A 217 11.84 20.50 7.89
CA THR A 217 11.92 19.20 7.23
C THR A 217 12.04 19.37 5.72
N SER A 218 13.05 18.74 5.13
CA SER A 218 13.17 18.69 3.66
C SER A 218 12.11 17.76 3.08
N GLY A 219 11.49 18.14 1.99
CA GLY A 219 10.56 17.30 1.23
C GLY A 219 11.18 15.99 0.77
N PHE A 220 12.51 15.91 0.64
CA PHE A 220 13.21 14.66 0.39
C PHE A 220 12.94 13.60 1.48
N TRP A 221 12.92 13.99 2.76
CA TRP A 221 12.59 13.07 3.86
C TRP A 221 11.13 12.63 3.85
N MET A 222 10.23 13.46 3.29
CA MET A 222 8.82 13.10 3.13
C MET A 222 8.61 11.94 2.15
N LEU A 223 9.58 11.65 1.27
CA LEU A 223 9.55 10.46 0.42
C LEU A 223 9.43 9.16 1.24
N GLY A 224 10.01 9.10 2.43
CA GLY A 224 9.82 7.97 3.33
C GLY A 224 8.34 7.73 3.67
N ALA A 225 7.59 8.80 3.95
CA ALA A 225 6.16 8.73 4.19
C ALA A 225 5.37 8.40 2.88
N VAL A 226 5.81 8.95 1.74
CA VAL A 226 5.21 8.62 0.43
C VAL A 226 5.33 7.12 0.12
N PHE A 227 6.46 6.49 0.45
CA PHE A 227 6.66 5.05 0.21
C PHE A 227 5.64 4.18 0.96
N LEU A 228 5.06 4.65 2.05
CA LEU A 228 4.00 3.93 2.75
C LEU A 228 2.79 3.61 1.86
N CYS A 229 2.54 4.39 0.80
CA CYS A 229 1.46 4.11 -0.15
C CYS A 229 1.68 2.85 -1.00
N THR A 230 2.89 2.31 -1.01
CA THR A 230 3.26 1.09 -1.76
C THR A 230 3.59 -0.10 -0.85
N THR A 231 3.44 0.03 0.46
CA THR A 231 3.59 -1.08 1.41
C THR A 231 2.64 -2.21 1.01
N GLY A 232 3.14 -3.45 0.97
CA GLY A 232 2.41 -4.62 0.48
C GLY A 232 2.46 -4.84 -1.04
N ALA A 233 3.12 -3.95 -1.82
CA ALA A 233 3.26 -4.15 -3.27
C ALA A 233 4.16 -5.35 -3.62
N GLU A 234 5.04 -5.77 -2.71
CA GLU A 234 5.88 -6.96 -2.86
C GLU A 234 5.06 -8.25 -2.91
N ALA A 235 3.92 -8.31 -2.25
CA ALA A 235 3.00 -9.46 -2.26
C ALA A 235 2.51 -9.77 -3.69
N LEU A 236 2.41 -8.76 -4.57
CA LEU A 236 2.08 -8.94 -5.99
C LEU A 236 3.01 -9.95 -6.69
N PHE A 237 4.27 -9.99 -6.28
CA PHE A 237 5.25 -10.88 -6.82
C PHE A 237 5.53 -12.08 -5.90
N ALA A 238 5.51 -11.91 -4.60
CA ALA A 238 5.76 -12.99 -3.64
C ALA A 238 4.70 -14.10 -3.74
N ASP A 239 3.42 -13.73 -3.84
CA ASP A 239 2.29 -14.66 -3.87
C ASP A 239 1.84 -15.04 -5.29
N LEU A 240 2.67 -14.75 -6.29
CA LEU A 240 2.37 -15.01 -7.70
C LEU A 240 1.97 -16.46 -7.97
N GLY A 241 2.64 -17.42 -7.33
CA GLY A 241 2.37 -18.86 -7.49
C GLY A 241 0.98 -19.29 -7.02
N HIS A 242 0.37 -18.54 -6.10
CA HIS A 242 -0.95 -18.87 -5.54
C HIS A 242 -2.12 -18.38 -6.40
N VAL A 243 -1.95 -17.34 -7.18
CA VAL A 243 -3.05 -16.64 -7.87
C VAL A 243 -2.87 -16.51 -9.38
N GLY A 244 -1.66 -16.55 -9.89
CA GLY A 244 -1.32 -16.45 -11.32
C GLY A 244 -1.31 -15.01 -11.85
N LYS A 245 -0.44 -14.77 -12.84
CA LYS A 245 -0.15 -13.45 -13.42
C LYS A 245 -1.37 -12.69 -13.94
N SER A 246 -2.28 -13.40 -14.60
CA SER A 246 -3.44 -12.77 -15.25
C SER A 246 -4.41 -12.21 -14.22
N ASN A 247 -4.66 -12.96 -13.14
CA ASN A 247 -5.53 -12.50 -12.05
C ASN A 247 -4.93 -11.29 -11.33
N VAL A 248 -3.59 -11.28 -11.09
CA VAL A 248 -2.89 -10.13 -10.50
C VAL A 248 -3.01 -8.89 -11.37
N ARG A 249 -2.81 -9.00 -12.69
CA ARG A 249 -2.89 -7.84 -13.58
C ARG A 249 -4.27 -7.22 -13.66
N VAL A 250 -5.30 -8.05 -13.72
CA VAL A 250 -6.69 -7.57 -13.79
C VAL A 250 -7.12 -6.95 -12.45
N SER A 251 -6.87 -7.64 -11.34
CA SER A 251 -7.20 -7.14 -10.01
C SER A 251 -6.45 -5.84 -9.67
N TRP A 252 -5.18 -5.71 -10.11
CA TRP A 252 -4.42 -4.48 -9.93
C TRP A 252 -5.06 -3.26 -10.61
N GLY A 253 -5.63 -3.43 -11.80
CA GLY A 253 -6.35 -2.34 -12.47
C GLY A 253 -7.48 -1.78 -11.61
N PHE A 254 -8.29 -2.66 -11.01
CA PHE A 254 -9.36 -2.28 -10.08
C PHE A 254 -8.80 -1.63 -8.81
N VAL A 255 -7.87 -2.30 -8.13
CA VAL A 255 -7.28 -1.84 -6.87
C VAL A 255 -6.60 -0.48 -7.03
N LYS A 256 -5.76 -0.31 -8.07
CA LYS A 256 -5.10 0.96 -8.36
C LYS A 256 -6.09 2.10 -8.51
N THR A 257 -7.16 1.88 -9.26
CA THR A 257 -8.20 2.89 -9.48
C THR A 257 -8.85 3.30 -8.15
N CYS A 258 -9.24 2.33 -7.32
CA CYS A 258 -9.85 2.59 -6.03
C CYS A 258 -8.89 3.33 -5.07
N LEU A 259 -7.63 2.91 -5.01
CA LEU A 259 -6.61 3.57 -4.19
C LEU A 259 -6.37 5.02 -4.62
N LEU A 260 -6.20 5.26 -5.92
CA LEU A 260 -5.97 6.60 -6.44
C LEU A 260 -7.17 7.51 -6.17
N LEU A 261 -8.39 7.03 -6.38
CA LEU A 261 -9.59 7.81 -6.04
C LEU A 261 -9.61 8.18 -4.56
N ASN A 262 -9.25 7.26 -3.67
CA ASN A 262 -9.19 7.56 -2.24
C ASN A 262 -8.10 8.58 -1.90
N TYR A 263 -6.88 8.42 -2.40
CA TYR A 263 -5.80 9.36 -2.15
C TYR A 263 -6.10 10.77 -2.69
N PHE A 264 -6.65 10.85 -3.90
CA PHE A 264 -7.10 12.12 -4.46
C PHE A 264 -8.25 12.72 -3.64
N GLY A 265 -9.16 11.89 -3.12
CA GLY A 265 -10.23 12.33 -2.23
C GLY A 265 -9.73 12.93 -0.93
N GLN A 266 -8.77 12.27 -0.27
CA GLN A 266 -8.12 12.82 0.92
C GLN A 266 -7.41 14.15 0.60
N GLY A 267 -6.71 14.22 -0.54
CA GLY A 267 -6.10 15.45 -1.02
C GLY A 267 -7.11 16.56 -1.30
N ALA A 268 -8.25 16.23 -1.88
CA ALA A 268 -9.34 17.18 -2.14
C ALA A 268 -9.93 17.77 -0.83
N TRP A 269 -10.06 16.94 0.20
CA TRP A 269 -10.45 17.37 1.53
C TRP A 269 -9.40 18.33 2.12
N LEU A 270 -8.13 17.97 2.07
CA LEU A 270 -7.01 18.79 2.56
C LEU A 270 -6.93 20.16 1.88
N ILE A 271 -7.23 20.26 0.58
CA ILE A 271 -7.28 21.56 -0.13
C ILE A 271 -8.35 22.49 0.48
N GLY A 272 -9.42 21.94 1.03
CA GLY A 272 -10.44 22.72 1.75
C GLY A 272 -10.00 23.22 3.13
N HIS A 273 -8.89 22.69 3.68
CA HIS A 273 -8.38 23.02 5.03
C HIS A 273 -6.98 23.66 4.97
N VAL A 274 -6.65 24.35 3.89
CA VAL A 274 -5.36 25.06 3.72
C VAL A 274 -5.24 26.17 4.77
N GLY A 275 -4.09 26.22 5.42
CA GLY A 275 -3.78 27.15 6.52
C GLY A 275 -3.94 26.53 7.90
N GLU A 276 -4.56 25.38 8.03
CA GLU A 276 -4.71 24.64 9.27
C GLU A 276 -3.59 23.62 9.46
N THR A 277 -3.50 23.02 10.64
CA THR A 277 -2.70 21.81 10.91
C THR A 277 -3.65 20.63 11.13
N LEU A 278 -3.16 19.40 10.95
CA LEU A 278 -4.02 18.21 11.14
C LEU A 278 -4.56 18.09 12.56
N ASN A 279 -3.88 18.65 13.60
CA ASN A 279 -4.31 18.61 15.00
C ASN A 279 -4.77 17.21 15.46
N GLY A 280 -4.08 16.16 15.02
CA GLY A 280 -4.46 14.79 15.32
C GLY A 280 -5.54 14.20 14.41
N VAL A 281 -6.25 15.00 13.63
CA VAL A 281 -7.27 14.52 12.67
C VAL A 281 -6.59 13.71 11.56
N ASN A 282 -7.17 12.56 11.24
CA ASN A 282 -6.71 11.77 10.12
C ASN A 282 -7.60 12.05 8.89
N PRO A 283 -7.02 12.54 7.77
CA PRO A 283 -7.77 12.89 6.57
C PRO A 283 -8.59 11.74 5.97
N PHE A 284 -8.29 10.50 6.37
CA PHE A 284 -9.02 9.32 5.93
C PHE A 284 -10.44 9.24 6.57
N PHE A 285 -10.59 9.70 7.81
CA PHE A 285 -11.86 9.62 8.56
C PHE A 285 -12.68 10.92 8.51
N ALA A 286 -12.14 11.97 7.91
CA ALA A 286 -12.70 13.31 7.86
C ALA A 286 -13.65 13.56 6.67
#